data_1acac549bd751a2c193f1e54d7185f98
#
_entry.id   1acac549bd751a2c193f1e54d7185f98
#
_cell.length_a   1.000
_cell.length_b   1.000
_cell.length_c   1.000
_cell.angle_alpha   90.00
_cell.angle_beta   90.00
_cell.angle_gamma   90.00
#
_symmetry.space_group_name_H-M   'P 1'
#
loop_
_entity.id
_entity.type
_entity.pdbx_description
1 polymer ?
#
loop_
_entity_poly.entity_id
_entity_poly.type
_entity_poly.pdbx_seq_one_letter_code
_entity_poly.pdbx_strand_id
1 'polypeptide(L)'
;MRSIAGVSHLSLSVSDMPRAQWFWTTVMGFDVGIEAPGATVCVHRDSGTVVGFRDHAGAVTGTFDETRVGMDHVAFAVPSAADLDEWSAWLDEHDVEHSEVVESDLGHHLNLRAPDHIAVELFVLRDEVGAALGLA
;
A
#
# COMPACT_ATOMS: atom_id res chain seq x y z
N MET A 1 -14.73 -8.13 -27.79
CA MET A 1 -13.45 -8.41 -27.10
C MET A 1 -13.61 -8.09 -25.62
N ARG A 2 -13.08 -8.91 -24.75
CA ARG A 2 -13.08 -8.64 -23.31
C ARG A 2 -11.71 -8.10 -22.91
N SER A 3 -11.69 -6.94 -22.25
CA SER A 3 -10.45 -6.28 -21.82
C SER A 3 -10.55 -5.76 -20.38
N ILE A 4 -9.41 -5.62 -19.74
CA ILE A 4 -9.25 -4.86 -18.50
C ILE A 4 -8.29 -3.70 -18.77
N ALA A 5 -8.50 -2.58 -18.09
CA ALA A 5 -7.67 -1.38 -18.25
C ALA A 5 -6.64 -1.24 -17.09
N GLY A 6 -6.48 -2.27 -16.28
CA GLY A 6 -5.61 -2.29 -15.12
C GLY A 6 -6.39 -2.38 -13.81
N VAL A 7 -5.70 -2.17 -12.70
CA VAL A 7 -6.33 -2.12 -11.38
C VAL A 7 -7.01 -0.76 -11.23
N SER A 8 -8.32 -0.78 -10.95
CA SER A 8 -9.10 0.45 -10.70
C SER A 8 -8.81 1.01 -9.30
N HIS A 9 -8.94 0.16 -8.31
CA HIS A 9 -8.71 0.53 -6.91
C HIS A 9 -8.45 -0.72 -6.07
N LEU A 10 -7.88 -0.50 -4.91
CA LEU A 10 -7.70 -1.50 -3.86
C LEU A 10 -8.64 -1.13 -2.71
N SER A 11 -9.32 -2.11 -2.13
CA SER A 11 -10.16 -1.90 -0.95
C SER A 11 -9.75 -2.84 0.18
N LEU A 12 -9.59 -2.29 1.37
CA LEU A 12 -9.12 -2.98 2.55
C LEU A 12 -10.22 -3.04 3.61
N SER A 13 -10.30 -4.16 4.31
CA SER A 13 -11.09 -4.27 5.53
C SER A 13 -10.24 -3.82 6.71
N VAL A 14 -10.76 -2.88 7.51
CA VAL A 14 -10.03 -2.27 8.63
C VAL A 14 -10.88 -2.30 9.90
N SER A 15 -10.25 -2.43 11.06
CA SER A 15 -10.95 -2.43 12.34
C SER A 15 -11.13 -1.04 12.94
N ASP A 16 -10.33 -0.08 12.52
CA ASP A 16 -10.27 1.28 13.05
C ASP A 16 -10.17 2.29 11.91
N MET A 17 -11.31 2.88 11.53
CA MET A 17 -11.39 3.83 10.41
C MET A 17 -10.53 5.08 10.63
N PRO A 18 -10.55 5.77 11.79
CA PRO A 18 -9.72 6.93 12.02
C PRO A 18 -8.23 6.63 11.91
N ARG A 19 -7.78 5.49 12.40
CA ARG A 19 -6.38 5.08 12.33
C ARG A 19 -5.97 4.73 10.90
N ALA A 20 -6.81 4.03 10.15
CA ALA A 20 -6.59 3.77 8.72
C ALA A 20 -6.49 5.09 7.94
N GLN A 21 -7.39 6.02 8.17
CA GLN A 21 -7.38 7.32 7.52
C GLN A 21 -6.10 8.11 7.83
N TRP A 22 -5.67 8.15 9.09
CA TRP A 22 -4.40 8.75 9.48
C TRP A 22 -3.22 8.14 8.71
N PHE A 23 -3.14 6.82 8.65
CA PHE A 23 -2.06 6.12 7.96
C PHE A 23 -2.03 6.47 6.46
N TRP A 24 -3.15 6.33 5.78
CA TRP A 24 -3.20 6.56 4.34
C TRP A 24 -3.02 8.03 3.97
N THR A 25 -3.49 8.98 4.78
CA THR A 25 -3.32 10.40 4.50
C THR A 25 -1.98 10.94 5.00
N THR A 26 -1.63 10.75 6.26
CA THR A 26 -0.43 11.34 6.86
C THR A 26 0.84 10.59 6.49
N VAL A 27 0.82 9.26 6.57
CA VAL A 27 2.02 8.45 6.30
C VAL A 27 2.22 8.24 4.81
N MET A 28 1.18 7.78 4.10
CA MET A 28 1.28 7.40 2.69
C MET A 28 1.05 8.55 1.70
N GLY A 29 0.58 9.71 2.17
CA GLY A 29 0.43 10.91 1.34
C GLY A 29 -0.79 10.91 0.42
N PHE A 30 -1.83 10.13 0.74
CA PHE A 30 -3.09 10.16 0.01
C PHE A 30 -3.99 11.29 0.52
N ASP A 31 -4.91 11.74 -0.33
CA ASP A 31 -5.99 12.64 0.05
C ASP A 31 -7.30 11.87 0.19
N VAL A 32 -8.14 12.28 1.14
CA VAL A 32 -9.52 11.78 1.20
C VAL A 32 -10.31 12.29 0.01
N GLY A 33 -10.84 11.38 -0.78
CA GLY A 33 -11.69 11.70 -1.94
C GLY A 33 -13.17 11.57 -1.64
N ILE A 34 -13.57 10.49 -0.96
CA ILE A 34 -14.96 10.19 -0.63
C ILE A 34 -15.00 9.66 0.80
N GLU A 35 -15.92 10.19 1.59
CA GLU A 35 -16.28 9.66 2.90
C GLU A 35 -17.77 9.29 2.93
N ALA A 36 -18.04 8.11 3.47
CA ALA A 36 -19.38 7.62 3.76
C ALA A 36 -19.36 6.84 5.09
N PRO A 37 -20.49 6.62 5.74
CA PRO A 37 -20.53 5.80 6.95
C PRO A 37 -19.91 4.41 6.70
N GLY A 38 -18.83 4.09 7.44
CA GLY A 38 -18.13 2.82 7.35
C GLY A 38 -17.28 2.61 6.10
N ALA A 39 -17.04 3.65 5.29
CA ALA A 39 -16.20 3.57 4.08
C ALA A 39 -15.52 4.89 3.78
N THR A 40 -14.22 4.81 3.43
CA THR A 40 -13.44 5.97 2.96
C THR A 40 -12.69 5.56 1.70
N VAL A 41 -12.61 6.46 0.74
CA VAL A 41 -11.80 6.31 -0.47
C VAL A 41 -10.78 7.42 -0.51
N CYS A 42 -9.51 7.03 -0.58
CA CYS A 42 -8.36 7.95 -0.68
C CYS A 42 -7.72 7.85 -2.05
N VAL A 43 -7.14 8.94 -2.51
CA VAL A 43 -6.44 9.01 -3.79
C VAL A 43 -5.05 9.62 -3.60
N HIS A 44 -4.04 8.98 -4.17
CA HIS A 44 -2.71 9.55 -4.32
C HIS A 44 -2.68 10.32 -5.64
N ARG A 45 -2.69 11.66 -5.56
CA ARG A 45 -2.94 12.54 -6.71
C ARG A 45 -1.93 12.36 -7.84
N ASP A 46 -0.64 12.27 -7.49
CA ASP A 46 0.41 12.22 -8.50
C ASP A 46 0.43 10.91 -9.30
N SER A 47 0.11 9.78 -8.66
CA SER A 47 0.10 8.46 -9.31
C SER A 47 -1.30 8.03 -9.80
N GLY A 48 -2.35 8.68 -9.32
CA GLY A 48 -3.73 8.25 -9.58
C GLY A 48 -4.14 6.97 -8.85
N THR A 49 -3.33 6.51 -7.90
CA THR A 49 -3.64 5.30 -7.14
C THR A 49 -4.80 5.57 -6.17
N VAL A 50 -5.76 4.64 -6.14
CA VAL A 50 -6.95 4.73 -5.30
C VAL A 50 -6.98 3.58 -4.31
N VAL A 51 -7.08 3.90 -3.03
CA VAL A 51 -7.23 2.94 -1.93
C VAL A 51 -8.47 3.30 -1.13
N GLY A 52 -9.38 2.33 -1.02
CA GLY A 52 -10.53 2.44 -0.13
C GLY A 52 -10.36 1.56 1.09
N PHE A 53 -11.08 1.87 2.16
CA PHE A 53 -11.14 1.01 3.32
C PHE A 53 -12.53 1.03 3.95
N ARG A 54 -12.94 -0.12 4.52
CA ARG A 54 -14.25 -0.36 5.09
C ARG A 54 -14.14 -1.06 6.43
N ASP A 55 -15.01 -0.71 7.36
CA ASP A 55 -15.10 -1.37 8.67
C ASP A 55 -16.24 -2.39 8.78
N HIS A 56 -17.04 -2.53 7.72
CA HIS A 56 -18.20 -3.44 7.70
C HIS A 56 -19.13 -3.28 8.92
N ALA A 57 -19.47 -2.05 9.24
CA ALA A 57 -20.29 -1.69 10.40
C ALA A 57 -19.71 -2.19 11.74
N GLY A 58 -18.39 -2.16 11.87
CA GLY A 58 -17.67 -2.61 13.06
C GLY A 58 -17.47 -4.13 13.17
N ALA A 59 -17.81 -4.88 12.12
CA ALA A 59 -17.67 -6.35 12.13
C ALA A 59 -16.25 -6.86 11.84
N VAL A 60 -15.33 -5.98 11.43
CA VAL A 60 -13.94 -6.39 11.14
C VAL A 60 -13.21 -6.68 12.44
N THR A 61 -12.62 -7.86 12.52
CA THR A 61 -11.88 -8.34 13.70
C THR A 61 -10.59 -9.05 13.28
N GLY A 62 -9.70 -9.22 14.23
CA GLY A 62 -8.43 -9.93 14.01
C GLY A 62 -7.34 -9.05 13.44
N THR A 63 -6.31 -9.70 12.93
CA THR A 63 -5.12 -9.09 12.37
C THR A 63 -4.85 -9.69 11.00
N PHE A 64 -4.35 -8.88 10.07
CA PHE A 64 -3.96 -9.36 8.75
C PHE A 64 -2.91 -10.48 8.86
N ASP A 65 -3.09 -11.52 8.06
CA ASP A 65 -2.23 -12.69 8.00
C ASP A 65 -2.03 -13.11 6.55
N GLU A 66 -0.84 -12.90 6.02
CA GLU A 66 -0.46 -13.23 4.65
C GLU A 66 -0.40 -14.73 4.37
N THR A 67 -0.45 -15.56 5.40
CA THR A 67 -0.47 -17.03 5.22
C THR A 67 -1.86 -17.58 4.93
N ARG A 68 -2.88 -16.72 4.95
CA ARG A 68 -4.24 -17.06 4.58
C ARG A 68 -4.48 -16.84 3.10
N VAL A 69 -5.36 -17.62 2.50
CA VAL A 69 -5.74 -17.43 1.09
C VAL A 69 -6.32 -16.04 0.88
N GLY A 70 -5.73 -15.31 -0.08
CA GLY A 70 -6.14 -13.94 -0.41
C GLY A 70 -4.93 -13.10 -0.79
N MET A 71 -4.94 -11.85 -0.36
CA MET A 71 -3.81 -10.94 -0.58
C MET A 71 -2.63 -11.34 0.31
N ASP A 72 -1.42 -11.42 -0.26
CA ASP A 72 -0.17 -11.52 0.50
C ASP A 72 0.27 -10.11 0.94
N HIS A 73 0.46 -9.21 -0.01
CA HIS A 73 0.80 -7.81 0.22
C HIS A 73 0.35 -6.95 -0.95
N VAL A 74 0.35 -5.65 -0.77
CA VAL A 74 0.23 -4.68 -1.87
C VAL A 74 1.52 -3.89 -1.98
N ALA A 75 2.07 -3.78 -3.19
CA ALA A 75 3.28 -3.03 -3.46
C ALA A 75 2.97 -1.75 -4.25
N PHE A 76 3.55 -0.64 -3.79
CA PHE A 76 3.50 0.64 -4.49
C PHE A 76 4.85 0.93 -5.14
N ALA A 77 4.84 1.34 -6.39
CA ALA A 77 6.06 1.68 -7.10
C ALA A 77 6.68 2.97 -6.54
N VAL A 78 7.98 2.94 -6.36
CA VAL A 78 8.80 4.07 -5.92
C VAL A 78 9.84 4.37 -7.01
N PRO A 79 10.15 5.64 -7.31
CA PRO A 79 10.98 6.00 -8.47
C PRO A 79 12.41 5.46 -8.41
N SER A 80 13.03 5.41 -7.24
CA SER A 80 14.44 4.99 -7.10
C SER A 80 14.73 4.33 -5.76
N ALA A 81 15.86 3.62 -5.68
CA ALA A 81 16.34 3.06 -4.42
C ALA A 81 16.65 4.13 -3.37
N ALA A 82 17.10 5.33 -3.79
CA ALA A 82 17.33 6.44 -2.88
C ALA A 82 16.04 6.92 -2.20
N ASP A 83 14.92 6.87 -2.91
CA ASP A 83 13.61 7.21 -2.32
C ASP A 83 13.21 6.21 -1.23
N LEU A 84 13.63 4.94 -1.32
CA LEU A 84 13.37 3.96 -0.26
C LEU A 84 14.10 4.32 1.05
N ASP A 85 15.29 4.90 0.98
CA ASP A 85 16.01 5.37 2.17
C ASP A 85 15.28 6.56 2.82
N GLU A 86 14.73 7.47 2.01
CA GLU A 86 13.90 8.57 2.50
C GLU A 86 12.61 8.05 3.14
N TRP A 87 11.98 7.04 2.53
CA TRP A 87 10.82 6.37 3.10
C TRP A 87 11.12 5.70 4.43
N SER A 88 12.28 5.04 4.55
CA SER A 88 12.70 4.41 5.81
C SER A 88 12.78 5.43 6.95
N ALA A 89 13.43 6.58 6.71
CA ALA A 89 13.50 7.65 7.69
C ALA A 89 12.11 8.24 8.05
N TRP A 90 11.27 8.43 7.05
CA TRP A 90 9.90 8.93 7.25
C TRP A 90 9.04 7.98 8.08
N LEU A 91 9.14 6.69 7.85
CA LEU A 91 8.41 5.67 8.60
C LEU A 91 8.88 5.62 10.06
N ASP A 92 10.20 5.76 10.31
CA ASP A 92 10.75 5.89 11.66
C ASP A 92 10.18 7.11 12.40
N GLU A 93 10.10 8.25 11.74
CA GLU A 93 9.54 9.49 12.32
C GLU A 93 8.06 9.34 12.71
N HIS A 94 7.33 8.43 12.07
CA HIS A 94 5.91 8.18 12.31
C HIS A 94 5.64 6.90 13.13
N ASP A 95 6.66 6.29 13.69
CA ASP A 95 6.56 5.06 14.47
C ASP A 95 5.84 3.92 13.72
N VAL A 96 6.06 3.83 12.42
CA VAL A 96 5.51 2.75 11.57
C VAL A 96 6.50 1.60 11.51
N GLU A 97 6.04 0.39 11.84
CA GLU A 97 6.84 -0.84 11.71
C GLU A 97 7.25 -1.07 10.26
N HIS A 98 8.53 -1.24 10.00
CA HIS A 98 9.05 -1.51 8.67
C HIS A 98 10.37 -2.30 8.71
N SER A 99 10.72 -2.91 7.58
CA SER A 99 12.01 -3.58 7.38
C SER A 99 13.11 -2.57 7.01
N GLU A 100 14.33 -3.07 6.96
CA GLU A 100 15.38 -2.42 6.20
C GLU A 100 15.06 -2.48 4.69
N VAL A 101 15.74 -1.66 3.89
CA VAL A 101 15.70 -1.78 2.43
C VAL A 101 16.37 -3.09 2.03
N VAL A 102 15.66 -3.91 1.27
CA VAL A 102 16.12 -5.23 0.82
C VAL A 102 16.40 -5.19 -0.67
N GLU A 103 17.51 -5.76 -1.10
CA GLU A 103 17.82 -6.02 -2.50
C GLU A 103 17.53 -7.48 -2.85
N SER A 104 16.85 -7.70 -3.97
CA SER A 104 16.53 -9.02 -4.51
C SER A 104 16.78 -9.05 -6.01
N ASP A 105 16.61 -10.23 -6.62
CA ASP A 105 16.70 -10.37 -8.07
C ASP A 105 15.64 -9.55 -8.83
N LEU A 106 14.52 -9.22 -8.18
CA LEU A 106 13.44 -8.43 -8.78
C LEU A 106 13.67 -6.92 -8.67
N GLY A 107 14.38 -6.46 -7.65
CA GLY A 107 14.60 -5.04 -7.40
C GLY A 107 14.93 -4.73 -5.96
N HIS A 108 14.63 -3.51 -5.56
CA HIS A 108 14.77 -3.05 -4.18
C HIS A 108 13.39 -2.84 -3.57
N HIS A 109 13.22 -3.22 -2.31
CA HIS A 109 11.96 -3.04 -1.63
C HIS A 109 12.12 -2.76 -0.14
N LEU A 110 11.08 -2.19 0.43
CA LEU A 110 10.92 -1.94 1.86
C LEU A 110 9.53 -2.41 2.26
N ASN A 111 9.46 -3.28 3.25
CA ASN A 111 8.21 -3.80 3.78
C ASN A 111 7.77 -2.99 4.97
N LEU A 112 6.49 -2.69 5.06
CA LEU A 112 5.92 -1.99 6.21
C LEU A 112 4.55 -2.57 6.57
N ARG A 113 4.08 -2.23 7.77
CA ARG A 113 2.77 -2.65 8.26
C ARG A 113 1.86 -1.45 8.43
N ALA A 114 0.78 -1.44 7.67
CA ALA A 114 -0.34 -0.54 7.90
C ALA A 114 -1.14 -0.96 9.16
N PRO A 115 -2.04 -0.12 9.67
CA PRO A 115 -2.95 -0.54 10.75
C PRO A 115 -3.62 -1.89 10.46
N ASP A 116 -3.96 -2.62 11.50
CA ASP A 116 -4.38 -4.03 11.42
C ASP A 116 -3.31 -5.00 10.91
N HIS A 117 -2.05 -4.59 10.93
CA HIS A 117 -0.89 -5.36 10.47
C HIS A 117 -0.91 -5.69 8.98
N ILE A 118 -1.63 -4.92 8.17
CA ILE A 118 -1.73 -5.14 6.73
C ILE A 118 -0.36 -4.96 6.07
N ALA A 119 0.03 -5.94 5.26
CA ALA A 119 1.32 -5.95 4.58
C ALA A 119 1.32 -4.99 3.38
N VAL A 120 2.18 -3.98 3.45
CA VAL A 120 2.43 -3.00 2.39
C VAL A 120 3.90 -3.04 2.02
N GLU A 121 4.20 -2.87 0.75
CA GLU A 121 5.56 -2.86 0.22
C GLU A 121 5.77 -1.61 -0.64
N LEU A 122 6.95 -1.02 -0.53
CA LEU A 122 7.44 0.00 -1.46
C LEU A 122 8.50 -0.65 -2.33
N PHE A 123 8.38 -0.54 -3.65
CA PHE A 123 9.12 -1.37 -4.57
C PHE A 123 9.73 -0.58 -5.72
N VAL A 124 10.99 -0.84 -6.01
CA VAL A 124 11.71 -0.37 -7.20
C VAL A 124 12.05 -1.58 -8.05
N LEU A 125 11.31 -1.76 -9.15
CA LEU A 125 11.51 -2.88 -10.05
C LEU A 125 12.80 -2.68 -10.86
N ARG A 126 13.60 -3.72 -11.05
CA ARG A 126 14.73 -3.68 -11.96
C ARG A 126 14.26 -3.52 -13.40
N ASP A 127 14.99 -2.71 -14.17
CA ASP A 127 14.64 -2.45 -15.58
C ASP A 127 14.57 -3.73 -16.41
N GLU A 128 15.51 -4.66 -16.18
CA GLU A 128 15.54 -5.96 -16.87
C GLU A 128 14.30 -6.82 -16.56
N VAL A 129 13.82 -6.76 -15.33
CA VAL A 129 12.61 -7.47 -14.91
C VAL A 129 11.37 -6.83 -15.53
N GLY A 130 11.31 -5.50 -15.53
CA GLY A 130 10.25 -4.76 -16.22
C GLY A 130 10.18 -5.12 -17.70
N ALA A 131 11.32 -5.15 -18.38
CA ALA A 131 11.41 -5.55 -19.78
C ALA A 131 10.96 -7.01 -20.01
N ALA A 132 11.36 -7.93 -19.13
CA ALA A 132 10.96 -9.34 -19.21
C ALA A 132 9.45 -9.54 -18.99
N LEU A 133 8.81 -8.64 -18.23
CA LEU A 133 7.37 -8.61 -18.01
C LEU A 133 6.60 -7.86 -19.13
N GLY A 134 7.31 -7.28 -20.10
CA GLY A 134 6.70 -6.49 -21.16
C GLY A 134 6.20 -5.12 -20.69
N LEU A 135 6.72 -4.61 -19.60
CA LEU A 135 6.43 -3.27 -19.09
C LEU A 135 7.38 -2.27 -19.74
N ALA A 136 6.83 -1.22 -20.27
CA ALA A 136 7.62 -0.16 -20.92
C ALA A 136 8.30 0.76 -19.89
#